data_2593c0f58ec1bae1e3308b8afe79ea49
#
_entry.id   2593c0f58ec1bae1e3308b8afe79ea49
#
_cell.length_a   1.000
_cell.length_b   1.000
_cell.length_c   1.000
_cell.angle_alpha   90.00
_cell.angle_beta   90.00
_cell.angle_gamma   90.00
#
_symmetry.space_group_name_H-M   'P 1'
#
loop_
_entity.id
_entity.type
_entity.pdbx_description
1 polymer ?
#
loop_
_entity_poly.entity_id
_entity_poly.type
_entity_poly.pdbx_seq_one_letter_code
_entity_poly.pdbx_strand_id
1 'polypeptide(L)'
;IWVQPAAGDAGGSLGAALAFWHQELNNKRETNPNDSMKGSYLGPRLKNTTIEKELSSLGANFQKKTEEELISVLAGALSKEKTVGWFQGRMEFGPRALGARSILADPRSEKMQKELNLKVKFRESFRPFAPSVLIEDVDGWFDLKYPSPYMLLVADIKKDMQITMTSDQEKLFGIDKLNIARSKIPAVTHVDYSARIQTVHQETNLRYYKLIKKFKEI
;
A
#
# COMPACT_ATOMS: atom_id res chain seq x y z
N ILE A 1 -6.14 -4.88 21.99
CA ILE A 1 -5.73 -5.97 21.08
C ILE A 1 -4.56 -5.46 20.27
N TRP A 2 -3.51 -6.22 20.18
CA TRP A 2 -2.33 -5.95 19.36
C TRP A 2 -2.24 -6.98 18.24
N VAL A 3 -2.06 -6.53 17.01
CA VAL A 3 -1.77 -7.38 15.85
C VAL A 3 -0.36 -7.04 15.38
N GLN A 4 0.55 -8.02 15.46
CA GLN A 4 1.95 -7.79 15.09
C GLN A 4 2.12 -7.63 13.56
N PRO A 5 3.07 -6.82 13.11
CA PRO A 5 3.42 -6.75 11.69
C PRO A 5 3.86 -8.11 11.14
N ALA A 6 3.50 -8.37 9.88
CA ALA A 6 3.80 -9.63 9.19
C ALA A 6 3.31 -10.89 9.95
N ALA A 7 2.15 -10.80 10.62
CA ALA A 7 1.51 -11.94 11.28
C ALA A 7 1.36 -13.12 10.29
N GLY A 8 1.86 -14.29 10.66
CA GLY A 8 2.03 -15.47 9.81
C GLY A 8 3.46 -15.99 9.86
N ASP A 9 3.91 -16.69 8.82
CA ASP A 9 5.22 -17.37 8.80
C ASP A 9 6.40 -16.40 9.02
N ALA A 10 6.39 -15.25 8.38
CA ALA A 10 7.45 -14.25 8.54
C ALA A 10 7.53 -13.72 9.98
N GLY A 11 6.41 -13.33 10.56
CA GLY A 11 6.35 -12.87 11.94
C GLY A 11 6.58 -13.99 12.95
N GLY A 12 6.18 -15.22 12.62
CA GLY A 12 6.46 -16.42 13.41
C GLY A 12 7.95 -16.69 13.54
N SER A 13 8.74 -16.55 12.47
CA SER A 13 10.19 -16.72 12.52
C SER A 13 10.88 -15.68 13.42
N LEU A 14 10.47 -14.42 13.30
CA LEU A 14 10.94 -13.35 14.19
C LEU A 14 10.53 -13.61 15.65
N GLY A 15 9.28 -14.02 15.87
CA GLY A 15 8.75 -14.34 17.19
C GLY A 15 9.51 -15.50 17.87
N ALA A 16 9.86 -16.53 17.13
CA ALA A 16 10.66 -17.65 17.63
C ALA A 16 12.06 -17.18 18.08
N ALA A 17 12.72 -16.35 17.29
CA ALA A 17 14.02 -15.79 17.66
C ALA A 17 13.93 -14.90 18.91
N LEU A 18 12.89 -14.06 19.01
CA LEU A 18 12.68 -13.21 20.19
C LEU A 18 12.29 -14.01 21.42
N ALA A 19 11.49 -15.08 21.29
CA ALA A 19 11.15 -15.97 22.39
C ALA A 19 12.42 -16.66 22.94
N PHE A 20 13.25 -17.20 22.06
CA PHE A 20 14.53 -17.78 22.47
C PHE A 20 15.42 -16.75 23.18
N TRP A 21 15.57 -15.56 22.61
CA TRP A 21 16.39 -14.49 23.18
C TRP A 21 15.92 -14.06 24.58
N HIS A 22 14.62 -13.86 24.77
CA HIS A 22 14.10 -13.33 26.01
C HIS A 22 13.72 -14.39 27.04
N GLN A 23 13.24 -15.57 26.61
CA GLN A 23 12.75 -16.61 27.51
C GLN A 23 13.83 -17.64 27.86
N GLU A 24 14.57 -18.14 26.86
CA GLU A 24 15.62 -19.13 27.09
C GLU A 24 16.94 -18.49 27.56
N LEU A 25 17.36 -17.41 26.90
CA LEU A 25 18.59 -16.71 27.26
C LEU A 25 18.40 -15.67 28.37
N ASN A 26 17.16 -15.46 28.85
CA ASN A 26 16.81 -14.53 29.92
C ASN A 26 17.29 -13.08 29.70
N ASN A 27 17.44 -12.64 28.44
CA ASN A 27 17.79 -11.27 28.12
C ASN A 27 16.63 -10.34 28.42
N LYS A 28 16.91 -9.18 29.03
CA LYS A 28 15.89 -8.19 29.36
C LYS A 28 15.24 -7.63 28.09
N ARG A 29 13.93 -7.41 28.18
CA ARG A 29 13.21 -6.72 27.13
C ARG A 29 13.37 -5.21 27.27
N GLU A 30 13.94 -4.58 26.25
CA GLU A 30 13.98 -3.12 26.13
C GLU A 30 12.82 -2.68 25.23
N THR A 31 12.00 -1.77 25.76
CA THR A 31 10.88 -1.18 24.99
C THR A 31 11.35 0.08 24.29
N ASN A 32 10.98 0.21 23.01
CA ASN A 32 11.20 1.43 22.24
C ASN A 32 9.85 2.09 21.96
N PRO A 33 9.64 3.36 22.27
CA PRO A 33 8.39 4.07 21.95
C PRO A 33 8.19 4.26 20.43
N ASN A 34 9.27 4.16 19.65
CA ASN A 34 9.23 4.25 18.21
C ASN A 34 9.01 2.85 17.58
N ASP A 35 8.56 2.85 16.31
CA ASP A 35 8.39 1.62 15.55
C ASP A 35 9.71 0.90 15.27
N SER A 36 10.00 -0.13 16.08
CA SER A 36 11.21 -0.96 15.93
C SER A 36 11.24 -1.75 14.61
N MET A 37 10.09 -1.99 14.00
CA MET A 37 9.97 -2.66 12.70
C MET A 37 10.23 -1.70 11.52
N LYS A 38 10.38 -0.39 11.78
CA LYS A 38 10.72 0.63 10.77
C LYS A 38 9.85 0.56 9.51
N GLY A 39 8.54 0.40 9.68
CA GLY A 39 7.61 0.24 8.57
C GLY A 39 7.76 -1.08 7.79
N SER A 40 8.38 -2.10 8.38
CA SER A 40 8.80 -3.37 7.75
C SER A 40 9.89 -3.24 6.67
N TYR A 41 10.53 -2.09 6.49
CA TYR A 41 11.60 -1.91 5.49
C TYR A 41 12.94 -2.47 6.01
N LEU A 42 13.00 -3.78 6.23
CA LEU A 42 14.12 -4.48 6.85
C LEU A 42 14.95 -5.30 5.84
N GLY A 43 14.40 -5.55 4.65
CA GLY A 43 15.03 -6.38 3.62
C GLY A 43 16.19 -5.70 2.88
N PRO A 44 16.69 -6.34 1.82
CA PRO A 44 17.83 -5.84 1.05
C PRO A 44 17.53 -4.50 0.36
N ARG A 45 18.62 -3.73 0.19
CA ARG A 45 18.62 -2.46 -0.55
C ARG A 45 19.76 -2.48 -1.56
N LEU A 46 19.46 -2.08 -2.79
CA LEU A 46 20.47 -1.84 -3.81
C LEU A 46 20.89 -0.37 -3.83
N LYS A 47 22.15 -0.11 -4.07
CA LYS A 47 22.66 1.26 -4.32
C LYS A 47 22.29 1.69 -5.74
N ASN A 48 22.03 2.96 -5.96
CA ASN A 48 21.70 3.48 -7.29
C ASN A 48 22.78 3.18 -8.34
N THR A 49 24.05 3.24 -7.93
CA THR A 49 25.19 2.88 -8.79
C THR A 49 25.18 1.42 -9.24
N THR A 50 24.74 0.51 -8.35
CA THR A 50 24.57 -0.91 -8.69
C THR A 50 23.41 -1.09 -9.66
N ILE A 51 22.28 -0.45 -9.39
CA ILE A 51 21.09 -0.51 -10.27
C ILE A 51 21.45 -0.01 -11.67
N GLU A 52 22.14 1.12 -11.77
CA GLU A 52 22.56 1.69 -13.04
C GLU A 52 23.48 0.75 -13.82
N LYS A 53 24.47 0.15 -13.15
CA LYS A 53 25.38 -0.81 -13.76
C LYS A 53 24.64 -2.03 -14.30
N GLU A 54 23.72 -2.58 -13.50
CA GLU A 54 22.92 -3.75 -13.91
C GLU A 54 22.01 -3.42 -15.09
N LEU A 55 21.28 -2.29 -15.04
CA LEU A 55 20.42 -1.87 -16.15
C LEU A 55 21.20 -1.65 -17.44
N SER A 56 22.39 -1.03 -17.35
CA SER A 56 23.27 -0.81 -18.50
C SER A 56 23.79 -2.14 -19.07
N SER A 57 24.18 -3.09 -18.21
CA SER A 57 24.67 -4.41 -18.65
C SER A 57 23.61 -5.25 -19.35
N LEU A 58 22.33 -5.04 -18.97
CA LEU A 58 21.17 -5.70 -19.58
C LEU A 58 20.66 -4.99 -20.84
N GLY A 59 21.29 -3.87 -21.27
CA GLY A 59 20.82 -3.08 -22.39
C GLY A 59 19.46 -2.42 -22.16
N ALA A 60 19.07 -2.21 -20.90
CA ALA A 60 17.79 -1.61 -20.58
C ALA A 60 17.73 -0.13 -20.97
N ASN A 61 16.62 0.30 -21.54
CA ASN A 61 16.37 1.72 -21.80
C ASN A 61 15.84 2.38 -20.54
N PHE A 62 16.59 3.30 -19.93
CA PHE A 62 16.20 4.01 -18.74
C PHE A 62 16.66 5.47 -18.76
N GLN A 63 16.04 6.30 -17.91
CA GLN A 63 16.38 7.70 -17.72
C GLN A 63 16.67 7.96 -16.24
N LYS A 64 17.74 8.72 -15.98
CA LYS A 64 17.98 9.27 -14.64
C LYS A 64 17.17 10.55 -14.47
N LYS A 65 16.57 10.70 -13.29
CA LYS A 65 15.80 11.88 -12.90
C LYS A 65 16.16 12.30 -11.47
N THR A 66 16.00 13.56 -11.18
CA THR A 66 16.00 14.03 -9.78
C THR A 66 14.79 13.46 -9.03
N GLU A 67 14.78 13.51 -7.71
CA GLU A 67 13.64 13.00 -6.93
C GLU A 67 12.36 13.78 -7.22
N GLU A 68 12.46 15.11 -7.36
CA GLU A 68 11.35 15.99 -7.66
C GLU A 68 10.74 15.72 -9.05
N GLU A 69 11.58 15.59 -10.06
CA GLU A 69 11.14 15.23 -11.42
C GLU A 69 10.47 13.86 -11.46
N LEU A 70 11.08 12.87 -10.78
CA LEU A 70 10.53 11.51 -10.70
C LEU A 70 9.13 11.54 -10.08
N ILE A 71 8.97 12.18 -8.92
CA ILE A 71 7.69 12.29 -8.21
C ILE A 71 6.65 13.00 -9.08
N SER A 72 7.00 14.09 -9.74
CA SER A 72 6.09 14.83 -10.60
C SER A 72 5.63 14.00 -11.79
N VAL A 73 6.55 13.33 -12.48
CA VAL A 73 6.24 12.46 -13.63
C VAL A 73 5.34 11.30 -13.21
N LEU A 74 5.62 10.68 -12.06
CA LEU A 74 4.85 9.54 -11.58
C LEU A 74 3.45 9.95 -11.10
N ALA A 75 3.33 11.05 -10.35
CA ALA A 75 2.02 11.57 -9.94
C ALA A 75 1.16 11.91 -11.16
N GLY A 76 1.74 12.57 -12.18
CA GLY A 76 1.05 12.86 -13.45
C GLY A 76 0.75 11.60 -14.29
N ALA A 77 1.50 10.51 -14.16
CA ALA A 77 1.18 9.25 -14.81
C ALA A 77 0.01 8.56 -14.12
N LEU A 78 0.01 8.52 -12.78
CA LEU A 78 -1.06 7.95 -11.97
C LEU A 78 -2.38 8.68 -12.20
N SER A 79 -2.39 10.03 -12.24
CA SER A 79 -3.60 10.82 -12.48
C SER A 79 -4.19 10.63 -13.89
N LYS A 80 -3.39 10.10 -14.83
CA LYS A 80 -3.83 9.68 -16.17
C LYS A 80 -4.16 8.17 -16.21
N GLU A 81 -4.50 7.59 -15.09
CA GLU A 81 -4.88 6.18 -14.92
C GLU A 81 -3.81 5.18 -15.39
N LYS A 82 -2.54 5.58 -15.41
CA LYS A 82 -1.44 4.64 -15.71
C LYS A 82 -1.04 3.87 -14.48
N THR A 83 -0.66 2.62 -14.68
CA THR A 83 -0.10 1.76 -13.65
C THR A 83 1.41 1.95 -13.57
N VAL A 84 1.95 2.02 -12.36
CA VAL A 84 3.37 2.22 -12.09
C VAL A 84 3.93 1.04 -11.30
N GLY A 85 4.97 0.39 -11.82
CA GLY A 85 5.82 -0.52 -11.04
C GLY A 85 6.76 0.32 -10.16
N TRP A 86 6.59 0.23 -8.84
CA TRP A 86 7.30 1.04 -7.87
C TRP A 86 8.32 0.20 -7.10
N PHE A 87 9.60 0.49 -7.29
CA PHE A 87 10.71 -0.20 -6.64
C PHE A 87 11.67 0.83 -6.04
N GLN A 88 11.79 0.86 -4.71
CA GLN A 88 12.65 1.84 -4.03
C GLN A 88 13.09 1.38 -2.64
N GLY A 89 14.22 1.90 -2.16
CA GLY A 89 14.70 1.70 -0.80
C GLY A 89 14.91 0.22 -0.43
N ARG A 90 14.66 -0.11 0.85
CA ARG A 90 14.69 -1.48 1.36
C ARG A 90 13.40 -2.22 1.03
N MET A 91 13.52 -3.52 0.73
CA MET A 91 12.36 -4.39 0.59
C MET A 91 11.63 -4.55 1.92
N GLU A 92 10.33 -4.74 1.84
CA GLU A 92 9.50 -5.03 3.01
C GLU A 92 9.78 -6.44 3.55
N PHE A 93 9.74 -6.58 4.87
CA PHE A 93 9.69 -7.87 5.56
C PHE A 93 8.23 -8.29 5.73
N GLY A 94 7.90 -9.48 5.25
CA GLY A 94 6.54 -10.03 5.32
C GLY A 94 5.80 -10.03 3.98
N PRO A 95 4.52 -10.49 3.97
CA PRO A 95 3.79 -10.79 2.74
C PRO A 95 3.16 -9.56 2.06
N ARG A 96 3.24 -8.38 2.67
CA ARG A 96 2.58 -7.16 2.17
C ARG A 96 3.55 -6.26 1.44
N ALA A 97 3.14 -5.79 0.26
CA ALA A 97 3.77 -4.64 -0.39
C ALA A 97 3.31 -3.37 0.33
N LEU A 98 4.24 -2.56 0.84
CA LEU A 98 3.97 -1.39 1.67
C LEU A 98 4.60 -0.11 1.09
N GLY A 99 4.84 -0.05 -0.21
CA GLY A 99 5.39 1.13 -0.88
C GLY A 99 6.91 1.07 -1.13
N ALA A 100 7.52 -0.11 -1.09
CA ALA A 100 8.91 -0.31 -1.53
C ALA A 100 9.00 -1.25 -2.74
N ARG A 101 8.14 -2.23 -2.84
CA ARG A 101 7.98 -3.18 -3.95
C ARG A 101 6.50 -3.29 -4.28
N SER A 102 5.96 -2.26 -4.92
CA SER A 102 4.51 -2.10 -5.09
C SER A 102 4.14 -1.86 -6.55
N ILE A 103 2.89 -2.16 -6.87
CA ILE A 103 2.23 -1.69 -8.08
C ILE A 103 1.28 -0.58 -7.64
N LEU A 104 1.45 0.61 -8.17
CA LEU A 104 0.67 1.79 -7.83
C LEU A 104 -0.29 2.14 -8.96
N ALA A 105 -1.48 2.61 -8.59
CA ALA A 105 -2.50 3.06 -9.52
C ALA A 105 -3.45 4.06 -8.85
N ASP A 106 -4.23 4.79 -9.65
CA ASP A 106 -5.23 5.73 -9.17
C ASP A 106 -6.44 4.97 -8.59
N PRO A 107 -6.76 5.14 -7.29
CA PRO A 107 -7.89 4.46 -6.66
C PRO A 107 -9.26 5.01 -7.10
N ARG A 108 -9.28 6.20 -7.72
CA ARG A 108 -10.51 6.88 -8.20
C ARG A 108 -11.04 6.27 -9.50
N SER A 109 -10.21 5.55 -10.24
CA SER A 109 -10.59 4.96 -11.53
C SER A 109 -11.47 3.72 -11.34
N GLU A 110 -12.68 3.75 -11.89
CA GLU A 110 -13.65 2.65 -11.82
C GLU A 110 -13.17 1.38 -12.54
N LYS A 111 -12.36 1.52 -13.59
CA LYS A 111 -11.83 0.39 -14.37
C LYS A 111 -10.54 -0.18 -13.81
N MET A 112 -9.82 0.54 -12.94
CA MET A 112 -8.48 0.18 -12.49
C MET A 112 -8.44 -1.17 -11.76
N GLN A 113 -9.42 -1.44 -10.91
CA GLN A 113 -9.54 -2.70 -10.20
C GLN A 113 -9.55 -3.90 -11.18
N LYS A 114 -10.40 -3.84 -12.20
CA LYS A 114 -10.52 -4.87 -13.22
C LYS A 114 -9.25 -5.00 -14.06
N GLU A 115 -8.72 -3.88 -14.52
CA GLU A 115 -7.52 -3.87 -15.38
C GLU A 115 -6.30 -4.45 -14.67
N LEU A 116 -6.02 -4.03 -13.44
CA LEU A 116 -4.89 -4.54 -12.67
C LEU A 116 -5.03 -6.03 -12.34
N ASN A 117 -6.24 -6.47 -11.98
CA ASN A 117 -6.47 -7.87 -11.67
C ASN A 117 -6.27 -8.76 -12.90
N LEU A 118 -6.79 -8.37 -14.05
CA LEU A 118 -6.73 -9.20 -15.26
C LEU A 118 -5.37 -9.10 -15.97
N LYS A 119 -4.80 -7.89 -16.10
CA LYS A 119 -3.59 -7.65 -16.91
C LYS A 119 -2.28 -7.83 -16.14
N VAL A 120 -2.29 -7.64 -14.82
CA VAL A 120 -1.07 -7.61 -14.00
C VAL A 120 -1.04 -8.74 -12.97
N LYS A 121 -2.16 -8.98 -12.28
CA LYS A 121 -2.23 -10.01 -11.22
C LYS A 121 -2.73 -11.37 -11.71
N PHE A 122 -3.30 -11.43 -12.92
CA PHE A 122 -3.86 -12.66 -13.50
C PHE A 122 -4.80 -13.41 -12.55
N ARG A 123 -5.77 -12.67 -11.97
CA ARG A 123 -6.73 -13.18 -11.00
C ARG A 123 -8.11 -12.59 -11.23
N GLU A 124 -9.07 -12.96 -10.39
CA GLU A 124 -10.47 -12.54 -10.48
C GLU A 124 -10.59 -11.00 -10.48
N SER A 125 -11.38 -10.45 -11.40
CA SER A 125 -11.50 -9.01 -11.66
C SER A 125 -12.00 -8.18 -10.48
N PHE A 126 -12.76 -8.80 -9.58
CA PHE A 126 -13.48 -8.14 -8.49
C PHE A 126 -12.68 -7.98 -7.19
N ARG A 127 -11.46 -8.54 -7.08
CA ARG A 127 -10.66 -8.40 -5.85
C ARG A 127 -10.23 -6.95 -5.65
N PRO A 128 -10.59 -6.29 -4.52
CA PRO A 128 -10.16 -4.92 -4.26
C PRO A 128 -8.67 -4.86 -3.96
N PHE A 129 -8.09 -3.69 -4.22
CA PHE A 129 -6.73 -3.36 -3.79
C PHE A 129 -6.77 -2.63 -2.45
N ALA A 130 -5.63 -2.47 -1.82
CA ALA A 130 -5.50 -1.78 -0.55
C ALA A 130 -5.11 -0.31 -0.80
N PRO A 131 -5.79 0.67 -0.17
CA PRO A 131 -5.40 2.06 -0.24
C PRO A 131 -4.13 2.33 0.58
N SER A 132 -3.29 3.21 0.05
CA SER A 132 -2.26 3.92 0.81
C SER A 132 -2.66 5.37 0.96
N VAL A 133 -2.69 5.89 2.17
CA VAL A 133 -3.13 7.24 2.50
C VAL A 133 -2.11 7.92 3.41
N LEU A 134 -1.91 9.22 3.28
CA LEU A 134 -1.09 9.98 4.23
C LEU A 134 -1.71 9.91 5.62
N ILE A 135 -0.89 9.77 6.66
CA ILE A 135 -1.41 9.62 8.04
C ILE A 135 -2.33 10.79 8.43
N GLU A 136 -2.00 12.00 8.02
CA GLU A 136 -2.79 13.20 8.29
C GLU A 136 -4.11 13.28 7.52
N ASP A 137 -4.28 12.49 6.47
CA ASP A 137 -5.49 12.47 5.64
C ASP A 137 -6.41 11.28 5.95
N VAL A 138 -5.98 10.35 6.80
CA VAL A 138 -6.72 9.11 7.04
C VAL A 138 -8.13 9.35 7.56
N ASP A 139 -8.30 10.29 8.49
CA ASP A 139 -9.62 10.62 9.06
C ASP A 139 -10.56 11.30 8.06
N GLY A 140 -10.04 11.88 6.97
CA GLY A 140 -10.85 12.43 5.89
C GLY A 140 -11.49 11.36 4.99
N TRP A 141 -10.93 10.17 4.92
CA TRP A 141 -11.35 9.10 4.02
C TRP A 141 -11.98 7.90 4.74
N PHE A 142 -11.50 7.58 5.96
CA PHE A 142 -11.82 6.35 6.66
C PHE A 142 -12.22 6.60 8.11
N ASP A 143 -13.07 5.76 8.66
CA ASP A 143 -13.36 5.77 10.10
C ASP A 143 -12.26 5.03 10.87
N LEU A 144 -11.06 5.61 10.83
CA LEU A 144 -9.86 5.09 11.45
C LEU A 144 -9.12 6.20 12.18
N LYS A 145 -9.00 6.10 13.49
CA LYS A 145 -8.32 7.10 14.35
C LYS A 145 -6.88 6.75 14.71
N TYR A 146 -6.39 5.60 14.27
CA TYR A 146 -5.08 5.08 14.63
C TYR A 146 -4.21 4.84 13.39
N PRO A 147 -2.87 4.94 13.52
CA PRO A 147 -1.96 4.54 12.46
C PRO A 147 -2.13 3.06 12.07
N SER A 148 -2.06 2.78 10.79
CA SER A 148 -2.07 1.43 10.20
C SER A 148 -0.93 1.27 9.19
N PRO A 149 0.35 1.39 9.59
CA PRO A 149 1.48 1.38 8.65
C PRO A 149 1.70 0.03 7.99
N TYR A 150 1.17 -1.05 8.53
CA TYR A 150 1.41 -2.44 8.13
C TYR A 150 0.26 -3.07 7.35
N MET A 151 -0.76 -2.29 6.95
CA MET A 151 -1.91 -2.81 6.19
C MET A 151 -2.60 -4.00 6.90
N LEU A 152 -2.80 -3.90 8.22
CA LEU A 152 -3.42 -4.93 9.07
C LEU A 152 -4.84 -4.58 9.49
N LEU A 153 -5.17 -3.28 9.51
CA LEU A 153 -6.47 -2.82 9.97
C LEU A 153 -7.41 -2.59 8.79
N VAL A 154 -8.66 -2.98 9.00
CA VAL A 154 -9.79 -2.70 8.11
C VAL A 154 -10.67 -1.67 8.81
N ALA A 155 -11.11 -0.66 8.06
CA ALA A 155 -12.07 0.33 8.54
C ALA A 155 -12.99 0.77 7.41
N ASP A 156 -14.13 1.31 7.79
CA ASP A 156 -15.13 1.79 6.84
C ASP A 156 -14.68 3.08 6.18
N ILE A 157 -15.08 3.24 4.92
CA ILE A 157 -14.97 4.51 4.21
C ILE A 157 -16.00 5.47 4.78
N LYS A 158 -15.61 6.72 5.03
CA LYS A 158 -16.51 7.78 5.54
C LYS A 158 -17.76 7.89 4.66
N LYS A 159 -18.92 8.11 5.26
CA LYS A 159 -20.22 8.14 4.57
C LYS A 159 -20.30 9.20 3.48
N ASP A 160 -19.66 10.35 3.64
CA ASP A 160 -19.58 11.42 2.65
C ASP A 160 -18.66 11.10 1.46
N MET A 161 -17.85 10.05 1.57
CA MET A 161 -17.04 9.47 0.49
C MET A 161 -17.71 8.26 -0.17
N GLN A 162 -18.80 7.76 0.38
CA GLN A 162 -19.57 6.66 -0.20
C GLN A 162 -20.49 7.15 -1.30
N ILE A 163 -20.79 6.27 -2.24
CA ILE A 163 -21.79 6.46 -3.31
C ILE A 163 -22.95 5.52 -3.00
N THR A 164 -24.14 6.10 -2.79
CA THR A 164 -25.35 5.31 -2.56
C THR A 164 -25.78 4.62 -3.83
N MET A 165 -26.00 3.31 -3.77
CA MET A 165 -26.55 2.56 -4.89
C MET A 165 -28.00 3.00 -5.16
N THR A 166 -28.37 3.03 -6.43
CA THR A 166 -29.77 3.22 -6.84
C THR A 166 -30.58 1.97 -6.53
N SER A 167 -31.92 2.10 -6.46
CA SER A 167 -32.83 0.96 -6.23
C SER A 167 -32.68 -0.16 -7.26
N ASP A 168 -32.25 0.15 -8.49
CA ASP A 168 -32.03 -0.86 -9.51
C ASP A 168 -30.65 -1.54 -9.33
N GLN A 169 -29.64 -0.80 -8.92
CA GLN A 169 -28.32 -1.36 -8.57
C GLN A 169 -28.39 -2.27 -7.34
N GLU A 170 -29.24 -1.97 -6.36
CA GLU A 170 -29.46 -2.81 -5.18
C GLU A 170 -30.03 -4.21 -5.54
N LYS A 171 -30.85 -4.28 -6.58
CA LYS A 171 -31.43 -5.52 -7.09
C LYS A 171 -30.44 -6.41 -7.85
N LEU A 172 -29.31 -5.87 -8.28
CA LEU A 172 -28.30 -6.65 -8.97
C LEU A 172 -27.70 -7.73 -8.06
N PHE A 173 -27.29 -8.84 -8.69
CA PHE A 173 -26.71 -9.99 -7.99
C PHE A 173 -25.34 -10.37 -8.58
N GLY A 174 -24.51 -11.05 -7.77
CA GLY A 174 -23.25 -11.62 -8.21
C GLY A 174 -22.26 -10.56 -8.73
N ILE A 175 -21.61 -10.85 -9.86
CA ILE A 175 -20.54 -10.03 -10.46
C ILE A 175 -21.03 -8.65 -10.89
N ASP A 176 -22.26 -8.53 -11.36
CA ASP A 176 -22.82 -7.25 -11.78
C ASP A 176 -22.89 -6.28 -10.61
N LYS A 177 -23.33 -6.77 -9.43
CA LYS A 177 -23.34 -5.97 -8.21
C LYS A 177 -21.92 -5.64 -7.71
N LEU A 178 -20.95 -6.54 -7.91
CA LEU A 178 -19.55 -6.31 -7.52
C LEU A 178 -18.89 -5.18 -8.33
N ASN A 179 -19.30 -4.98 -9.56
CA ASN A 179 -18.75 -3.96 -10.46
C ASN A 179 -19.30 -2.54 -10.20
N ILE A 180 -20.27 -2.36 -9.30
CA ILE A 180 -20.83 -1.05 -8.96
C ILE A 180 -19.80 -0.24 -8.15
N ALA A 181 -19.53 0.99 -8.58
CA ALA A 181 -18.75 1.94 -7.81
C ALA A 181 -19.47 2.33 -6.52
N ARG A 182 -18.87 2.10 -5.35
CA ARG A 182 -19.47 2.32 -4.02
C ARG A 182 -18.93 3.53 -3.30
N SER A 183 -17.86 4.10 -3.83
CA SER A 183 -17.23 5.27 -3.21
C SER A 183 -16.45 6.08 -4.25
N LYS A 184 -15.93 7.23 -3.82
CA LYS A 184 -15.00 8.05 -4.64
C LYS A 184 -13.66 7.38 -4.93
N ILE A 185 -13.39 6.22 -4.30
CA ILE A 185 -12.16 5.41 -4.49
C ILE A 185 -12.53 3.94 -4.75
N PRO A 186 -13.26 3.66 -5.86
CA PRO A 186 -13.86 2.34 -6.08
C PRO A 186 -12.85 1.20 -6.20
N ALA A 187 -11.65 1.44 -6.69
CA ALA A 187 -10.64 0.40 -6.86
C ALA A 187 -10.13 -0.23 -5.55
N VAL A 188 -10.38 0.42 -4.42
CA VAL A 188 -9.90 0.00 -3.08
C VAL A 188 -11.03 -0.21 -2.08
N THR A 189 -12.28 -0.11 -2.52
CA THR A 189 -13.47 -0.23 -1.68
C THR A 189 -14.04 -1.64 -1.75
N HIS A 190 -14.23 -2.29 -0.62
CA HIS A 190 -14.88 -3.59 -0.50
C HIS A 190 -16.41 -3.47 -0.65
N VAL A 191 -17.08 -4.63 -0.77
CA VAL A 191 -18.54 -4.69 -0.95
C VAL A 191 -19.34 -4.14 0.22
N ASP A 192 -18.76 -4.16 1.41
CA ASP A 192 -19.30 -3.67 2.67
C ASP A 192 -18.86 -2.24 3.02
N TYR A 193 -18.32 -1.50 2.04
CA TYR A 193 -17.77 -0.15 2.19
C TYR A 193 -16.52 -0.07 3.07
N SER A 194 -15.89 -1.18 3.40
CA SER A 194 -14.62 -1.18 4.12
C SER A 194 -13.41 -1.13 3.18
N ALA A 195 -12.25 -0.86 3.75
CA ALA A 195 -10.95 -0.97 3.09
C ALA A 195 -9.87 -1.41 4.07
N ARG A 196 -8.86 -2.15 3.58
CA ARG A 196 -7.69 -2.53 4.37
C ARG A 196 -6.59 -1.48 4.17
N ILE A 197 -6.41 -0.62 5.13
CA ILE A 197 -5.72 0.66 5.00
C ILE A 197 -4.25 0.54 5.33
N GLN A 198 -3.40 1.20 4.52
CA GLN A 198 -2.02 1.53 4.87
C GLN A 198 -1.91 3.03 5.11
N THR A 199 -1.54 3.45 6.32
CA THR A 199 -1.11 4.84 6.58
C THR A 199 0.37 5.00 6.24
N VAL A 200 0.69 6.05 5.48
CA VAL A 200 2.05 6.35 5.07
C VAL A 200 2.57 7.55 5.85
N HIS A 201 3.73 7.34 6.51
CA HIS A 201 4.36 8.31 7.40
C HIS A 201 5.63 8.87 6.76
N GLN A 202 5.87 10.14 6.96
CA GLN A 202 7.06 10.82 6.45
C GLN A 202 8.35 10.20 6.99
N GLU A 203 8.36 9.79 8.26
CA GLU A 203 9.53 9.29 8.99
C GLU A 203 9.96 7.90 8.50
N THR A 204 9.01 7.07 8.09
CA THR A 204 9.29 5.68 7.69
C THR A 204 9.52 5.52 6.19
N ASN A 205 8.82 6.31 5.36
CA ASN A 205 8.95 6.23 3.89
C ASN A 205 8.74 7.59 3.22
N LEU A 206 9.70 8.49 3.37
CA LEU A 206 9.64 9.86 2.87
C LEU A 206 9.34 9.95 1.37
N ARG A 207 9.97 9.10 0.55
CA ARG A 207 9.78 9.14 -0.91
C ARG A 207 8.36 8.74 -1.32
N TYR A 208 7.82 7.72 -0.71
CA TYR A 208 6.44 7.30 -0.96
C TYR A 208 5.43 8.32 -0.44
N TYR A 209 5.69 8.89 0.75
CA TYR A 209 4.92 9.99 1.31
C TYR A 209 4.87 11.19 0.33
N LYS A 210 6.02 11.63 -0.18
CA LYS A 210 6.10 12.73 -1.16
C LYS A 210 5.32 12.42 -2.45
N LEU A 211 5.37 11.18 -2.93
CA LEU A 211 4.61 10.78 -4.12
C LEU A 211 3.10 10.90 -3.90
N ILE A 212 2.58 10.36 -2.79
CA ILE A 212 1.15 10.45 -2.45
C ILE A 212 0.75 11.91 -2.25
N LYS A 213 1.57 12.70 -1.56
CA LYS A 213 1.33 14.13 -1.37
C LYS A 213 1.25 14.87 -2.71
N LYS A 214 2.17 14.60 -3.63
CA LYS A 214 2.14 15.19 -4.96
C LYS A 214 0.93 14.74 -5.79
N PHE A 215 0.55 13.47 -5.67
CA PHE A 215 -0.65 12.95 -6.33
C PHE A 215 -1.95 13.59 -5.81
N LYS A 216 -2.00 13.93 -4.52
CA LYS A 216 -3.13 14.65 -3.90
C LYS A 216 -3.31 16.07 -4.47
N GLU A 217 -2.23 16.71 -4.93
CA GLU A 217 -2.24 18.08 -5.48
C GLU A 217 -2.77 18.15 -6.93
N ILE A 218 -2.95 17.01 -7.60
CA ILE A 218 -3.39 16.88 -9.00
C ILE A 218 -4.84 16.38 -9.04
#